data_a250c9957c5dcedfcf07fb420b1ffc0e
#
_entry.id   a250c9957c5dcedfcf07fb420b1ffc0e
#
_cell.length_a   1.000
_cell.length_b   1.000
_cell.length_c   1.000
_cell.angle_alpha   90.00
_cell.angle_beta   90.00
_cell.angle_gamma   90.00
#
_symmetry.space_group_name_H-M   'P 1'
#
loop_
_entity.id
_entity.type
_entity.pdbx_description
1 polymer ?
#
loop_
_entity_poly.entity_id
_entity_poly.type
_entity_poly.pdbx_seq_one_letter_code
_entity_poly.pdbx_strand_id
1 'polypeptide(L)'
;MRAYSFRLVPVTAMVLACASAEALANRRACLNIEQHYAQIERYASSVEVNIKLFEAARNGCAEFAQKILDKGASLEARDRFGARPLAYAAAAGQAEIVTLFLDHGAPIDARDLDGSTALYKAAETGRPAIVRLLVERGANVNLPGRSEATPVTAAAYMGSEPIVKFLIEKGADLNAIDKTKKGALVYAAGRGFPPVARLLLDHGVDVNARYGHGLTALMWAAGHSSDAGTKDVVQVIDLLIDRGARIDDRDEQGRTALMIAAELGHTAAVDLLIARGADRSLQDNEGKTAADLARDDALRAKLAAK
;
A
#
# COMPACT_ATOMS: atom_id res chain seq x y z
N MET A 1 7.16 46.44 24.04
CA MET A 1 6.92 45.46 22.98
C MET A 1 8.05 44.47 22.92
N ARG A 2 7.88 43.26 23.41
CA ARG A 2 8.90 42.20 23.34
C ARG A 2 8.60 41.36 22.10
N ALA A 3 9.50 41.43 21.12
CA ALA A 3 9.40 40.59 19.91
C ALA A 3 9.80 39.15 20.29
N TYR A 4 8.85 38.21 20.14
CA TYR A 4 9.11 36.78 20.21
C TYR A 4 9.71 36.34 18.85
N SER A 5 11.01 36.06 18.85
CA SER A 5 11.71 35.46 17.73
C SER A 5 11.39 33.96 17.73
N PHE A 6 10.49 33.51 16.86
CA PHE A 6 10.31 32.09 16.54
C PHE A 6 11.52 31.61 15.76
N ARG A 7 12.42 30.86 16.39
CA ARG A 7 13.48 30.12 15.70
C ARG A 7 12.82 28.93 15.00
N LEU A 8 12.72 28.99 13.68
CA LEU A 8 12.40 27.83 12.83
C LEU A 8 13.51 26.78 13.02
N VAL A 9 13.16 25.65 13.63
CA VAL A 9 14.05 24.47 13.66
C VAL A 9 14.07 23.91 12.24
N PRO A 10 15.25 23.75 11.61
CA PRO A 10 15.31 23.23 10.26
C PRO A 10 14.78 21.77 10.22
N VAL A 11 13.99 21.45 9.19
CA VAL A 11 13.36 20.15 8.98
C VAL A 11 14.39 19.00 9.07
N THR A 12 15.62 19.24 8.64
CA THR A 12 16.76 18.30 8.76
C THR A 12 17.12 17.95 10.20
N ALA A 13 17.02 18.91 11.13
CA ALA A 13 17.29 18.65 12.56
C ALA A 13 16.19 17.82 13.21
N MET A 14 14.95 17.98 12.75
CA MET A 14 13.79 17.21 13.25
C MET A 14 13.83 15.76 12.75
N VAL A 15 14.23 15.52 11.50
CA VAL A 15 14.39 14.17 10.93
C VAL A 15 15.54 13.41 11.63
N LEU A 16 16.67 14.07 11.88
CA LEU A 16 17.79 13.49 12.62
C LEU A 16 17.44 13.18 14.09
N ALA A 17 16.65 14.03 14.74
CA ALA A 17 16.19 13.79 16.10
C ALA A 17 15.19 12.63 16.20
N CYS A 18 14.29 12.46 15.22
CA CYS A 18 13.39 11.34 15.15
C CYS A 18 14.13 10.01 14.91
N ALA A 19 15.09 10.00 13.97
CA ALA A 19 15.91 8.81 13.70
C ALA A 19 16.75 8.39 14.92
N SER A 20 17.26 9.33 15.69
CA SER A 20 18.00 9.04 16.93
C SER A 20 17.09 8.52 18.05
N ALA A 21 15.87 9.02 18.15
CA ALA A 21 14.88 8.56 19.13
C ALA A 21 14.40 7.13 18.82
N GLU A 22 14.16 6.81 17.56
CA GLU A 22 13.77 5.46 17.11
C GLU A 22 14.91 4.46 17.31
N ALA A 23 16.15 4.82 16.99
CA ALA A 23 17.32 3.98 17.25
C ALA A 23 17.54 3.71 18.75
N LEU A 24 17.32 4.71 19.60
CA LEU A 24 17.39 4.55 21.06
C LEU A 24 16.25 3.65 21.59
N ALA A 25 15.04 3.81 21.06
CA ALA A 25 13.90 2.96 21.42
C ALA A 25 14.14 1.49 21.04
N ASN A 26 14.65 1.25 19.83
CA ASN A 26 14.99 -0.08 19.35
C ASN A 26 16.11 -0.70 20.22
N ARG A 27 17.16 0.06 20.53
CA ARG A 27 18.23 -0.43 21.41
C ARG A 27 17.72 -0.81 22.79
N ARG A 28 16.82 -0.02 23.37
CA ARG A 28 16.20 -0.32 24.67
C ARG A 28 15.32 -1.58 24.59
N ALA A 29 14.55 -1.75 23.50
CA ALA A 29 13.77 -2.94 23.27
C ALA A 29 14.66 -4.19 23.18
N CYS A 30 15.78 -4.11 22.45
CA CYS A 30 16.74 -5.20 22.33
C CYS A 30 17.33 -5.62 23.67
N LEU A 31 17.76 -4.65 24.49
CA LEU A 31 18.29 -4.93 25.84
C LEU A 31 17.24 -5.63 26.73
N ASN A 32 15.98 -5.20 26.69
CA ASN A 32 14.91 -5.82 27.45
C ASN A 32 14.64 -7.26 26.99
N ILE A 33 14.63 -7.51 25.68
CA ILE A 33 14.43 -8.85 25.11
C ILE A 33 15.57 -9.77 25.54
N GLU A 34 16.81 -9.30 25.48
CA GLU A 34 18.01 -10.05 25.85
C GLU A 34 18.04 -10.37 27.35
N GLN A 35 17.74 -9.39 28.21
CA GLN A 35 17.64 -9.57 29.66
C GLN A 35 16.57 -10.59 30.05
N HIS A 36 15.40 -10.51 29.41
CA HIS A 36 14.33 -11.48 29.67
C HIS A 36 14.73 -12.89 29.21
N TYR A 37 15.37 -13.00 28.04
CA TYR A 37 15.87 -14.29 27.59
C TYR A 37 16.93 -14.87 28.52
N ALA A 38 17.85 -14.06 29.04
CA ALA A 38 18.89 -14.52 29.97
C ALA A 38 18.31 -15.14 31.26
N GLN A 39 17.12 -14.72 31.69
CA GLN A 39 16.45 -15.29 32.86
C GLN A 39 15.91 -16.70 32.61
N ILE A 40 15.52 -17.02 31.38
CA ILE A 40 14.91 -18.31 31.00
C ILE A 40 15.85 -19.21 30.20
N GLU A 41 17.00 -18.75 29.79
CA GLU A 41 17.90 -19.41 28.83
C GLU A 41 18.21 -20.88 29.17
N ARG A 42 18.37 -21.20 30.48
CA ARG A 42 18.76 -22.54 30.93
C ARG A 42 17.65 -23.61 30.77
N TYR A 43 16.39 -23.16 30.66
CA TYR A 43 15.22 -24.04 30.59
C TYR A 43 14.24 -23.64 29.48
N ALA A 44 14.65 -22.67 28.66
CA ALA A 44 13.83 -22.22 27.54
C ALA A 44 13.56 -23.36 26.56
N SER A 45 12.31 -23.61 26.28
CA SER A 45 11.88 -24.52 25.23
C SER A 45 12.24 -23.94 23.83
N SER A 46 12.28 -24.80 22.82
CA SER A 46 12.45 -24.35 21.43
C SER A 46 11.39 -23.34 20.98
N VAL A 47 10.18 -23.43 21.54
CA VAL A 47 9.11 -22.45 21.27
C VAL A 47 9.45 -21.09 21.84
N GLU A 48 9.94 -21.01 23.09
CA GLU A 48 10.32 -19.75 23.72
C GLU A 48 11.52 -19.11 23.00
N VAL A 49 12.51 -19.90 22.58
CA VAL A 49 13.64 -19.44 21.78
C VAL A 49 13.16 -18.84 20.45
N ASN A 50 12.23 -19.52 19.75
CA ASN A 50 11.66 -19.01 18.51
C ASN A 50 10.84 -17.75 18.72
N ILE A 51 10.07 -17.62 19.81
CA ILE A 51 9.35 -16.38 20.16
C ILE A 51 10.34 -15.20 20.27
N LYS A 52 11.50 -15.43 20.90
CA LYS A 52 12.54 -14.41 21.01
C LYS A 52 13.15 -14.04 19.66
N LEU A 53 13.23 -14.98 18.71
CA LEU A 53 13.65 -14.69 17.33
C LEU A 53 12.65 -13.77 16.62
N PHE A 54 11.34 -13.98 16.79
CA PHE A 54 10.32 -13.07 16.25
C PHE A 54 10.37 -11.66 16.88
N GLU A 55 10.60 -11.60 18.19
CA GLU A 55 10.76 -10.31 18.89
C GLU A 55 12.01 -9.56 18.36
N ALA A 56 13.13 -10.25 18.21
CA ALA A 56 14.37 -9.72 17.65
C ALA A 56 14.15 -9.23 16.21
N ALA A 57 13.49 -10.04 15.38
CA ALA A 57 13.17 -9.72 13.99
C ALA A 57 12.36 -8.42 13.85
N ARG A 58 11.37 -8.24 14.71
CA ARG A 58 10.52 -7.04 14.68
C ARG A 58 11.23 -5.78 15.15
N ASN A 59 12.11 -5.92 16.18
CA ASN A 59 12.72 -4.77 16.84
C ASN A 59 14.11 -4.41 16.29
N GLY A 60 14.66 -5.17 15.34
CA GLY A 60 15.96 -4.86 14.75
C GLY A 60 17.16 -5.32 15.59
N CYS A 61 17.00 -6.34 16.45
CA CYS A 61 18.02 -6.80 17.37
C CYS A 61 18.97 -7.83 16.71
N ALA A 62 19.80 -7.40 15.77
CA ALA A 62 20.60 -8.28 14.92
C ALA A 62 21.61 -9.14 15.72
N GLU A 63 22.37 -8.53 16.63
CA GLU A 63 23.33 -9.26 17.49
C GLU A 63 22.64 -10.33 18.34
N PHE A 64 21.48 -10.01 18.92
CA PHE A 64 20.71 -10.97 19.69
C PHE A 64 20.09 -12.05 18.81
N ALA A 65 19.58 -11.68 17.61
CA ALA A 65 19.08 -12.66 16.65
C ALA A 65 20.16 -13.67 16.25
N GLN A 66 21.38 -13.21 15.97
CA GLN A 66 22.53 -14.09 15.70
C GLN A 66 22.78 -15.05 16.88
N LYS A 67 22.87 -14.51 18.10
CA LYS A 67 23.10 -15.30 19.31
C LYS A 67 22.09 -16.43 19.50
N ILE A 68 20.81 -16.18 19.25
CA ILE A 68 19.78 -17.22 19.43
C ILE A 68 19.69 -18.16 18.23
N LEU A 69 20.07 -17.75 17.02
CA LEU A 69 20.26 -18.66 15.89
C LEU A 69 21.38 -19.68 16.18
N ASP A 70 22.51 -19.25 16.74
CA ASP A 70 23.61 -20.12 17.17
C ASP A 70 23.19 -21.12 18.25
N LYS A 71 22.11 -20.82 18.99
CA LYS A 71 21.48 -21.68 20.00
C LYS A 71 20.34 -22.54 19.49
N GLY A 72 20.14 -22.58 18.17
CA GLY A 72 19.18 -23.45 17.52
C GLY A 72 17.78 -22.83 17.32
N ALA A 73 17.63 -21.51 17.41
CA ALA A 73 16.40 -20.87 16.95
C ALA A 73 16.17 -21.16 15.47
N SER A 74 14.92 -21.40 15.08
CA SER A 74 14.59 -21.84 13.73
C SER A 74 14.05 -20.70 12.89
N LEU A 75 14.67 -20.45 11.74
CA LEU A 75 14.16 -19.55 10.70
C LEU A 75 12.88 -20.07 10.02
N GLU A 76 12.61 -21.40 10.17
CA GLU A 76 11.39 -22.07 9.70
C GLU A 76 10.25 -22.01 10.73
N ALA A 77 10.50 -21.51 11.94
CA ALA A 77 9.47 -21.35 12.96
C ALA A 77 8.31 -20.53 12.40
N ARG A 78 7.09 -20.93 12.75
CA ARG A 78 5.87 -20.29 12.31
C ARG A 78 5.08 -19.80 13.52
N ASP A 79 4.56 -18.58 13.43
CA ASP A 79 3.58 -18.09 14.40
C ASP A 79 2.18 -18.66 14.10
N ARG A 80 1.18 -18.21 14.86
CA ARG A 80 -0.22 -18.61 14.68
C ARG A 80 -0.82 -18.24 13.32
N PHE A 81 -0.20 -17.33 12.59
CA PHE A 81 -0.59 -16.91 11.23
C PHE A 81 0.25 -17.60 10.14
N GLY A 82 1.14 -18.51 10.53
CA GLY A 82 2.06 -19.19 9.62
C GLY A 82 3.21 -18.32 9.13
N ALA A 83 3.34 -17.11 9.64
CA ALA A 83 4.41 -16.18 9.28
C ALA A 83 5.74 -16.63 9.91
N ARG A 84 6.84 -16.43 9.16
CA ARG A 84 8.20 -16.73 9.59
C ARG A 84 8.94 -15.48 10.06
N PRO A 85 10.06 -15.62 10.80
CA PRO A 85 10.85 -14.48 11.29
C PRO A 85 11.24 -13.48 10.18
N LEU A 86 11.59 -13.96 8.98
CA LEU A 86 11.94 -13.12 7.83
C LEU A 86 10.81 -12.15 7.45
N ALA A 87 9.56 -12.60 7.48
CA ALA A 87 8.41 -11.75 7.15
C ALA A 87 8.22 -10.61 8.15
N TYR A 88 8.49 -10.87 9.44
CA TYR A 88 8.46 -9.84 10.48
C TYR A 88 9.57 -8.80 10.33
N ALA A 89 10.81 -9.25 10.06
CA ALA A 89 11.92 -8.36 9.78
C ALA A 89 11.66 -7.48 8.56
N ALA A 90 11.11 -8.09 7.49
CA ALA A 90 10.77 -7.40 6.26
C ALA A 90 9.67 -6.33 6.48
N ALA A 91 8.58 -6.68 7.15
CA ALA A 91 7.50 -5.74 7.46
C ALA A 91 7.96 -4.58 8.36
N ALA A 92 8.85 -4.86 9.30
CA ALA A 92 9.41 -3.85 10.20
C ALA A 92 10.48 -2.97 9.55
N GLY A 93 11.04 -3.37 8.39
CA GLY A 93 12.08 -2.61 7.69
C GLY A 93 13.49 -2.86 8.21
N GLN A 94 13.75 -4.00 8.87
CA GLN A 94 15.01 -4.32 9.55
C GLN A 94 16.02 -4.94 8.58
N ALA A 95 16.69 -4.11 7.80
CA ALA A 95 17.56 -4.56 6.71
C ALA A 95 18.70 -5.50 7.16
N GLU A 96 19.33 -5.20 8.30
CA GLU A 96 20.41 -6.01 8.86
C GLU A 96 19.92 -7.41 9.21
N ILE A 97 18.74 -7.54 9.84
CA ILE A 97 18.14 -8.84 10.17
C ILE A 97 17.67 -9.59 8.93
N VAL A 98 17.08 -8.87 7.96
CA VAL A 98 16.71 -9.52 6.68
C VAL A 98 17.93 -10.11 6.03
N THR A 99 19.05 -9.38 5.98
CA THR A 99 20.33 -9.89 5.47
C THR A 99 20.81 -11.10 6.28
N LEU A 100 20.86 -10.97 7.60
CA LEU A 100 21.25 -12.05 8.51
C LEU A 100 20.45 -13.34 8.26
N PHE A 101 19.12 -13.22 8.18
CA PHE A 101 18.27 -14.39 8.00
C PHE A 101 18.44 -15.03 6.63
N LEU A 102 18.60 -14.24 5.57
CA LEU A 102 18.85 -14.75 4.21
C LEU A 102 20.22 -15.44 4.12
N ASP A 103 21.25 -14.89 4.76
CA ASP A 103 22.59 -15.48 4.80
C ASP A 103 22.61 -16.80 5.58
N HIS A 104 21.66 -17.00 6.51
CA HIS A 104 21.44 -18.26 7.22
C HIS A 104 20.40 -19.18 6.53
N GLY A 105 20.06 -18.89 5.27
CA GLY A 105 19.21 -19.78 4.47
C GLY A 105 17.71 -19.66 4.74
N ALA A 106 17.22 -18.54 5.29
CA ALA A 106 15.78 -18.33 5.41
C ALA A 106 15.10 -18.44 4.05
N PRO A 107 13.98 -19.19 3.91
CA PRO A 107 13.30 -19.35 2.64
C PRO A 107 12.63 -18.02 2.23
N ILE A 108 13.19 -17.40 1.20
CA ILE A 108 12.87 -16.03 0.78
C ILE A 108 11.40 -15.87 0.34
N ASP A 109 10.85 -16.86 -0.36
CA ASP A 109 9.49 -16.87 -0.91
C ASP A 109 8.50 -17.66 -0.04
N ALA A 110 8.87 -17.91 1.23
CA ALA A 110 7.97 -18.60 2.16
C ALA A 110 6.69 -17.81 2.40
N ARG A 111 5.56 -18.51 2.32
CA ARG A 111 4.21 -17.94 2.45
C ARG A 111 3.63 -18.21 3.84
N ASP A 112 2.95 -17.21 4.40
CA ASP A 112 2.09 -17.36 5.57
C ASP A 112 0.70 -17.94 5.21
N LEU A 113 -0.21 -18.04 6.17
CA LEU A 113 -1.55 -18.59 5.95
C LEU A 113 -2.41 -17.71 5.02
N ASP A 114 -2.13 -16.42 4.94
CA ASP A 114 -2.77 -15.49 4.02
C ASP A 114 -2.13 -15.54 2.62
N GLY A 115 -1.08 -16.34 2.45
CA GLY A 115 -0.28 -16.43 1.23
C GLY A 115 0.80 -15.37 1.10
N SER A 116 0.99 -14.49 2.08
CA SER A 116 1.93 -13.38 2.01
C SER A 116 3.38 -13.85 2.18
N THR A 117 4.27 -13.32 1.31
CA THR A 117 5.73 -13.47 1.40
C THR A 117 6.36 -12.30 2.16
N ALA A 118 7.65 -12.41 2.48
CA ALA A 118 8.42 -11.29 3.04
C ALA A 118 8.42 -10.06 2.12
N LEU A 119 8.52 -10.29 0.80
CA LEU A 119 8.46 -9.22 -0.21
C LEU A 119 7.10 -8.51 -0.21
N TYR A 120 6.01 -9.28 -0.19
CA TYR A 120 4.66 -8.72 -0.10
C TYR A 120 4.50 -7.86 1.16
N LYS A 121 4.94 -8.37 2.34
CA LYS A 121 4.87 -7.63 3.61
C LYS A 121 5.70 -6.34 3.59
N ALA A 122 6.88 -6.35 2.97
CA ALA A 122 7.69 -5.14 2.81
C ALA A 122 7.02 -4.10 1.90
N ALA A 123 6.37 -4.55 0.82
CA ALA A 123 5.62 -3.68 -0.09
C ALA A 123 4.35 -3.11 0.60
N GLU A 124 3.59 -3.96 1.30
CA GLU A 124 2.38 -3.60 2.06
C GLU A 124 2.67 -2.58 3.19
N THR A 125 3.86 -2.62 3.76
CA THR A 125 4.28 -1.70 4.84
C THR A 125 5.15 -0.53 4.36
N GLY A 126 5.34 -0.39 3.03
CA GLY A 126 6.07 0.72 2.45
C GLY A 126 7.56 0.74 2.83
N ARG A 127 8.28 -0.37 2.66
CA ARG A 127 9.71 -0.53 3.00
C ARG A 127 10.58 -0.65 1.73
N PRO A 128 10.89 0.43 1.01
CA PRO A 128 11.56 0.36 -0.29
C PRO A 128 12.96 -0.27 -0.22
N ALA A 129 13.72 -0.03 0.84
CA ALA A 129 15.03 -0.63 1.02
C ALA A 129 14.95 -2.17 1.16
N ILE A 130 13.92 -2.66 1.88
CA ILE A 130 13.71 -4.12 2.06
C ILE A 130 13.19 -4.76 0.78
N VAL A 131 12.27 -4.09 0.07
CA VAL A 131 11.79 -4.57 -1.23
C VAL A 131 12.98 -4.75 -2.18
N ARG A 132 13.87 -3.76 -2.28
CA ARG A 132 15.09 -3.85 -3.09
C ARG A 132 15.97 -5.01 -2.65
N LEU A 133 16.28 -5.10 -1.37
CA LEU A 133 17.13 -6.16 -0.80
C LEU A 133 16.58 -7.55 -1.11
N LEU A 134 15.28 -7.80 -0.88
CA LEU A 134 14.66 -9.09 -1.12
C LEU A 134 14.68 -9.47 -2.61
N VAL A 135 14.35 -8.53 -3.49
CA VAL A 135 14.38 -8.79 -4.94
C VAL A 135 15.80 -9.02 -5.46
N GLU A 136 16.80 -8.28 -4.98
CA GLU A 136 18.21 -8.48 -5.32
C GLU A 136 18.75 -9.83 -4.79
N ARG A 137 18.11 -10.38 -3.73
CA ARG A 137 18.40 -11.71 -3.21
C ARG A 137 17.55 -12.82 -3.83
N GLY A 138 16.77 -12.51 -4.89
CA GLY A 138 16.04 -13.49 -5.70
C GLY A 138 14.59 -13.74 -5.30
N ALA A 139 13.97 -12.86 -4.50
CA ALA A 139 12.55 -12.97 -4.22
C ALA A 139 11.71 -12.80 -5.51
N ASN A 140 10.70 -13.64 -5.68
CA ASN A 140 9.81 -13.57 -6.83
C ASN A 140 8.84 -12.37 -6.69
N VAL A 141 8.99 -11.40 -7.59
CA VAL A 141 8.23 -10.13 -7.60
C VAL A 141 6.72 -10.29 -7.83
N ASN A 142 6.31 -11.44 -8.37
CA ASN A 142 4.93 -11.71 -8.77
C ASN A 142 4.18 -12.67 -7.84
N LEU A 143 4.82 -13.17 -6.77
CA LEU A 143 4.11 -14.02 -5.81
C LEU A 143 3.04 -13.21 -5.07
N PRO A 144 1.76 -13.62 -5.20
CA PRO A 144 0.69 -12.92 -4.53
C PRO A 144 0.72 -13.16 -3.01
N GLY A 145 0.24 -12.17 -2.27
CA GLY A 145 0.03 -12.22 -0.83
C GLY A 145 -1.45 -12.30 -0.47
N ARG A 146 -1.83 -11.53 0.56
CA ARG A 146 -3.21 -11.45 1.05
C ARG A 146 -4.19 -11.16 -0.09
N SER A 147 -5.29 -11.90 -0.12
CA SER A 147 -6.34 -11.75 -1.13
C SER A 147 -5.85 -11.83 -2.58
N GLU A 148 -4.76 -12.54 -2.82
CA GLU A 148 -4.10 -12.67 -4.13
C GLU A 148 -3.54 -11.35 -4.70
N ALA A 149 -3.44 -10.30 -3.90
CA ALA A 149 -2.78 -9.06 -4.30
C ALA A 149 -1.26 -9.28 -4.45
N THR A 150 -0.68 -8.78 -5.54
CA THR A 150 0.77 -8.86 -5.78
C THR A 150 1.52 -7.77 -5.01
N PRO A 151 2.85 -7.86 -4.84
CA PRO A 151 3.64 -6.80 -4.21
C PRO A 151 3.46 -5.42 -4.86
N VAL A 152 3.33 -5.35 -6.20
CA VAL A 152 3.08 -4.07 -6.89
C VAL A 152 1.69 -3.51 -6.60
N THR A 153 0.69 -4.37 -6.47
CA THR A 153 -0.67 -3.98 -6.07
C THR A 153 -0.68 -3.45 -4.64
N ALA A 154 0.03 -4.12 -3.71
CA ALA A 154 0.18 -3.66 -2.33
C ALA A 154 0.91 -2.30 -2.24
N ALA A 155 1.98 -2.12 -3.02
CA ALA A 155 2.71 -0.86 -3.10
C ALA A 155 1.85 0.27 -3.69
N ALA A 156 1.03 -0.02 -4.69
CA ALA A 156 0.08 0.94 -5.28
C ALA A 156 -1.02 1.33 -4.30
N TYR A 157 -1.54 0.39 -3.51
CA TYR A 157 -2.47 0.65 -2.42
C TYR A 157 -1.87 1.59 -1.36
N MET A 158 -0.58 1.47 -1.06
CA MET A 158 0.15 2.35 -0.13
C MET A 158 0.59 3.68 -0.75
N GLY A 159 0.46 3.85 -2.07
CA GLY A 159 0.93 5.03 -2.77
C GLY A 159 2.46 5.14 -2.85
N SER A 160 3.17 4.05 -2.68
CA SER A 160 4.64 4.05 -2.67
C SER A 160 5.21 4.04 -4.09
N GLU A 161 5.34 5.22 -4.69
CA GLU A 161 5.95 5.40 -6.02
C GLU A 161 7.34 4.73 -6.13
N PRO A 162 8.26 4.86 -5.15
CA PRO A 162 9.59 4.24 -5.26
C PRO A 162 9.54 2.71 -5.35
N ILE A 163 8.61 2.07 -4.62
CA ILE A 163 8.44 0.61 -4.65
C ILE A 163 7.82 0.20 -5.98
N VAL A 164 6.74 0.88 -6.41
CA VAL A 164 6.07 0.57 -7.69
C VAL A 164 7.06 0.69 -8.84
N LYS A 165 7.82 1.78 -8.91
CA LYS A 165 8.86 1.98 -9.94
C LYS A 165 9.87 0.85 -9.97
N PHE A 166 10.43 0.50 -8.83
CA PHE A 166 11.42 -0.57 -8.73
C PHE A 166 10.85 -1.94 -9.14
N LEU A 167 9.63 -2.28 -8.68
CA LEU A 167 8.99 -3.54 -9.04
C LEU A 167 8.68 -3.62 -10.55
N ILE A 168 8.30 -2.51 -11.19
CA ILE A 168 8.14 -2.42 -12.64
C ILE A 168 9.48 -2.74 -13.35
N GLU A 169 10.57 -2.10 -12.93
CA GLU A 169 11.91 -2.35 -13.47
C GLU A 169 12.34 -3.82 -13.33
N LYS A 170 11.77 -4.54 -12.37
CA LYS A 170 12.04 -5.95 -12.09
C LYS A 170 11.01 -6.93 -12.68
N GLY A 171 10.12 -6.45 -13.55
CA GLY A 171 9.19 -7.30 -14.29
C GLY A 171 7.93 -7.67 -13.51
N ALA A 172 7.44 -6.80 -12.63
CA ALA A 172 6.16 -7.01 -11.97
C ALA A 172 5.01 -7.01 -12.99
N ASP A 173 4.08 -7.95 -12.84
CA ASP A 173 2.85 -7.98 -13.62
C ASP A 173 1.88 -6.87 -13.15
N LEU A 174 1.74 -5.84 -13.97
CA LEU A 174 0.90 -4.67 -13.68
C LEU A 174 -0.59 -4.92 -13.91
N ASN A 175 -0.93 -6.00 -14.62
CA ASN A 175 -2.30 -6.38 -14.93
C ASN A 175 -2.89 -7.42 -13.96
N ALA A 176 -2.09 -7.86 -12.99
CA ALA A 176 -2.58 -8.77 -11.95
C ALA A 176 -3.74 -8.15 -11.18
N ILE A 177 -4.78 -8.95 -10.97
CA ILE A 177 -5.97 -8.58 -10.18
C ILE A 177 -6.08 -9.45 -8.94
N ASP A 178 -6.51 -8.85 -7.84
CA ASP A 178 -6.75 -9.55 -6.58
C ASP A 178 -8.12 -10.27 -6.53
N LYS A 179 -8.41 -10.95 -5.42
CA LYS A 179 -9.71 -11.62 -5.19
C LYS A 179 -10.90 -10.68 -5.23
N THR A 180 -10.69 -9.39 -4.97
CA THR A 180 -11.74 -8.36 -5.06
C THR A 180 -11.90 -7.79 -6.47
N LYS A 181 -11.21 -8.40 -7.45
CA LYS A 181 -11.18 -7.99 -8.85
C LYS A 181 -10.64 -6.57 -9.06
N LYS A 182 -9.62 -6.18 -8.29
CA LYS A 182 -8.95 -4.89 -8.39
C LYS A 182 -7.48 -5.06 -8.79
N GLY A 183 -6.99 -4.16 -9.62
CA GLY A 183 -5.58 -4.07 -10.00
C GLY A 183 -4.89 -2.85 -9.36
N ALA A 184 -3.59 -2.73 -9.59
CA ALA A 184 -2.76 -1.66 -9.05
C ALA A 184 -3.29 -0.26 -9.41
N LEU A 185 -3.73 -0.04 -10.66
CA LEU A 185 -4.26 1.25 -11.12
C LEU A 185 -5.53 1.66 -10.36
N VAL A 186 -6.42 0.70 -10.08
CA VAL A 186 -7.66 0.94 -9.32
C VAL A 186 -7.36 1.42 -7.91
N TYR A 187 -6.40 0.77 -7.25
CA TYR A 187 -6.01 1.19 -5.90
C TYR A 187 -5.36 2.57 -5.89
N ALA A 188 -4.46 2.84 -6.84
CA ALA A 188 -3.86 4.16 -6.97
C ALA A 188 -4.91 5.25 -7.28
N ALA A 189 -5.88 4.93 -8.13
CA ALA A 189 -6.95 5.86 -8.53
C ALA A 189 -7.92 6.15 -7.37
N GLY A 190 -8.48 5.10 -6.75
CA GLY A 190 -9.47 5.25 -5.68
C GLY A 190 -8.89 5.81 -4.37
N ARG A 191 -7.57 5.80 -4.19
CA ARG A 191 -6.89 6.38 -3.03
C ARG A 191 -6.21 7.73 -3.31
N GLY A 192 -6.28 8.24 -4.53
CA GLY A 192 -5.73 9.54 -4.88
C GLY A 192 -4.21 9.57 -4.89
N PHE A 193 -3.55 8.64 -5.59
CA PHE A 193 -2.10 8.63 -5.76
C PHE A 193 -1.68 8.94 -7.21
N PRO A 194 -1.70 10.23 -7.65
CA PRO A 194 -1.41 10.62 -9.03
C PRO A 194 -0.03 10.13 -9.54
N PRO A 195 1.07 10.19 -8.74
CA PRO A 195 2.37 9.71 -9.22
C PRO A 195 2.35 8.22 -9.54
N VAL A 196 1.71 7.39 -8.70
CA VAL A 196 1.59 5.95 -8.92
C VAL A 196 0.69 5.65 -10.11
N ALA A 197 -0.46 6.32 -10.23
CA ALA A 197 -1.36 6.15 -11.37
C ALA A 197 -0.66 6.51 -12.69
N ARG A 198 0.07 7.62 -12.74
CA ARG A 198 0.88 8.04 -13.89
C ARG A 198 1.90 6.97 -14.27
N LEU A 199 2.65 6.48 -13.31
CA LEU A 199 3.69 5.48 -13.52
C LEU A 199 3.12 4.18 -14.12
N LEU A 200 1.98 3.71 -13.63
CA LEU A 200 1.31 2.52 -14.14
C LEU A 200 0.82 2.72 -15.60
N LEU A 201 0.23 3.88 -15.90
CA LEU A 201 -0.24 4.23 -17.22
C LEU A 201 0.93 4.40 -18.22
N ASP A 202 2.05 4.99 -17.79
CA ASP A 202 3.27 5.15 -18.61
C ASP A 202 3.88 3.78 -18.99
N HIS A 203 3.58 2.73 -18.22
CA HIS A 203 4.03 1.37 -18.47
C HIS A 203 2.93 0.46 -19.08
N GLY A 204 1.91 1.07 -19.69
CA GLY A 204 0.97 0.38 -20.57
C GLY A 204 -0.21 -0.28 -19.86
N VAL A 205 -0.50 0.04 -18.61
CA VAL A 205 -1.77 -0.38 -17.99
C VAL A 205 -2.92 0.29 -18.73
N ASP A 206 -3.89 -0.51 -19.20
CA ASP A 206 -5.05 0.02 -19.93
C ASP A 206 -5.91 0.91 -19.01
N VAL A 207 -6.02 2.19 -19.36
CA VAL A 207 -6.80 3.19 -18.63
C VAL A 207 -8.29 2.84 -18.61
N ASN A 208 -8.78 2.09 -19.61
CA ASN A 208 -10.16 1.67 -19.78
C ASN A 208 -10.42 0.21 -19.34
N ALA A 209 -9.43 -0.44 -18.72
CA ALA A 209 -9.62 -1.77 -18.18
C ALA A 209 -10.81 -1.82 -17.21
N ARG A 210 -11.57 -2.92 -17.28
CA ARG A 210 -12.73 -3.14 -16.44
C ARG A 210 -12.39 -4.09 -15.30
N TYR A 211 -12.79 -3.69 -14.11
CA TYR A 211 -12.58 -4.40 -12.85
C TYR A 211 -13.91 -4.89 -12.28
N GLY A 212 -13.94 -5.38 -11.06
CA GLY A 212 -15.16 -5.91 -10.44
C GLY A 212 -16.38 -5.00 -10.65
N HIS A 213 -17.51 -5.63 -11.06
CA HIS A 213 -18.76 -4.95 -11.45
C HIS A 213 -18.64 -4.03 -12.68
N GLY A 214 -17.65 -4.27 -13.53
CA GLY A 214 -17.45 -3.47 -14.76
C GLY A 214 -16.89 -2.05 -14.52
N LEU A 215 -16.42 -1.75 -13.32
CA LEU A 215 -15.91 -0.43 -12.95
C LEU A 215 -14.55 -0.14 -13.60
N THR A 216 -14.37 1.07 -14.14
CA THR A 216 -13.08 1.57 -14.64
C THR A 216 -12.29 2.30 -13.55
N ALA A 217 -11.00 2.55 -13.78
CA ALA A 217 -10.18 3.35 -12.87
C ALA A 217 -10.76 4.76 -12.64
N LEU A 218 -11.38 5.36 -13.67
CA LEU A 218 -12.06 6.66 -13.57
C LEU A 218 -13.26 6.59 -12.60
N MET A 219 -14.06 5.54 -12.67
CA MET A 219 -15.18 5.32 -11.75
C MET A 219 -14.71 5.12 -10.32
N TRP A 220 -13.61 4.38 -10.12
CA TRP A 220 -12.99 4.22 -8.80
C TRP A 220 -12.44 5.53 -8.24
N ALA A 221 -11.83 6.38 -9.08
CA ALA A 221 -11.39 7.71 -8.66
C ALA A 221 -12.59 8.62 -8.30
N ALA A 222 -13.66 8.58 -9.10
CA ALA A 222 -14.88 9.34 -8.84
C ALA A 222 -15.59 8.89 -7.55
N GLY A 223 -15.52 7.59 -7.24
CA GLY A 223 -16.04 6.99 -6.00
C GLY A 223 -15.02 6.88 -4.87
N HIS A 224 -14.00 7.73 -4.84
CA HIS A 224 -12.88 7.66 -3.91
C HIS A 224 -13.27 7.49 -2.42
N SER A 225 -12.37 6.92 -1.64
CA SER A 225 -12.56 6.80 -0.20
C SER A 225 -12.44 8.17 0.48
N SER A 226 -13.11 8.33 1.63
CA SER A 226 -13.03 9.55 2.46
C SER A 226 -11.61 9.88 2.94
N ASP A 227 -10.70 8.89 2.93
CA ASP A 227 -9.31 9.06 3.35
C ASP A 227 -8.42 9.69 2.27
N ALA A 228 -8.89 9.73 1.01
CA ALA A 228 -8.16 10.35 -0.09
C ALA A 228 -8.30 11.87 -0.04
N GLY A 229 -7.21 12.60 -0.23
CA GLY A 229 -7.24 14.05 -0.35
C GLY A 229 -8.02 14.49 -1.59
N THR A 230 -9.03 15.34 -1.44
CA THR A 230 -9.86 15.81 -2.57
C THR A 230 -9.03 16.33 -3.74
N LYS A 231 -7.95 17.08 -3.46
CA LYS A 231 -7.06 17.63 -4.49
C LYS A 231 -6.35 16.54 -5.28
N ASP A 232 -5.90 15.50 -4.60
CA ASP A 232 -5.14 14.40 -5.22
C ASP A 232 -6.05 13.53 -6.08
N VAL A 233 -7.29 13.32 -5.64
CA VAL A 233 -8.31 12.59 -6.42
C VAL A 233 -8.66 13.37 -7.70
N VAL A 234 -8.86 14.67 -7.62
CA VAL A 234 -9.12 15.53 -8.79
C VAL A 234 -7.95 15.43 -9.78
N GLN A 235 -6.71 15.43 -9.30
CA GLN A 235 -5.52 15.21 -10.16
C GLN A 235 -5.51 13.84 -10.83
N VAL A 236 -5.96 12.78 -10.13
CA VAL A 236 -6.06 11.44 -10.72
C VAL A 236 -7.16 11.38 -11.78
N ILE A 237 -8.33 11.95 -11.52
CA ILE A 237 -9.42 12.03 -12.51
C ILE A 237 -8.94 12.73 -13.78
N ASP A 238 -8.30 13.89 -13.62
CA ASP A 238 -7.75 14.68 -14.72
C ASP A 238 -6.71 13.90 -15.51
N LEU A 239 -5.77 13.27 -14.80
CA LEU A 239 -4.75 12.39 -15.40
C LEU A 239 -5.37 11.24 -16.21
N LEU A 240 -6.38 10.54 -15.67
CA LEU A 240 -7.02 9.43 -16.35
C LEU A 240 -7.70 9.88 -17.64
N ILE A 241 -8.40 11.02 -17.61
CA ILE A 241 -9.05 11.61 -18.79
C ILE A 241 -8.00 12.02 -19.83
N ASP A 242 -6.91 12.67 -19.43
CA ASP A 242 -5.81 13.05 -20.31
C ASP A 242 -5.13 11.83 -20.98
N ARG A 243 -5.20 10.65 -20.33
CA ARG A 243 -4.69 9.39 -20.85
C ARG A 243 -5.71 8.60 -21.64
N GLY A 244 -6.87 9.20 -21.97
CA GLY A 244 -7.89 8.63 -22.82
C GLY A 244 -8.92 7.76 -22.10
N ALA A 245 -9.14 7.98 -20.79
CA ALA A 245 -10.28 7.36 -20.10
C ALA A 245 -11.58 7.83 -20.75
N ARG A 246 -12.44 6.88 -21.09
CA ARG A 246 -13.77 7.16 -21.64
C ARG A 246 -14.67 7.65 -20.51
N ILE A 247 -14.99 8.95 -20.55
CA ILE A 247 -15.62 9.66 -19.45
C ILE A 247 -17.03 9.13 -19.14
N ASP A 248 -17.75 8.67 -20.18
CA ASP A 248 -19.13 8.20 -20.11
C ASP A 248 -19.25 6.65 -20.17
N ASP A 249 -18.13 5.93 -19.94
CA ASP A 249 -18.19 4.49 -19.77
C ASP A 249 -19.16 4.13 -18.65
N ARG A 250 -19.83 2.97 -18.77
CA ARG A 250 -20.89 2.52 -17.87
C ARG A 250 -20.47 1.23 -17.18
N ASP A 251 -20.71 1.14 -15.87
CA ASP A 251 -20.56 -0.10 -15.09
C ASP A 251 -21.70 -1.11 -15.38
N GLU A 252 -21.74 -2.25 -14.69
CA GLU A 252 -22.78 -3.26 -14.84
C GLU A 252 -24.18 -2.75 -14.45
N GLN A 253 -24.28 -1.69 -13.65
CA GLN A 253 -25.53 -1.03 -13.27
C GLN A 253 -25.91 0.13 -14.22
N GLY A 254 -25.13 0.34 -15.27
CA GLY A 254 -25.30 1.42 -16.22
C GLY A 254 -24.82 2.79 -15.71
N ARG A 255 -24.12 2.85 -14.58
CA ARG A 255 -23.67 4.09 -13.96
C ARG A 255 -22.39 4.59 -14.58
N THR A 256 -22.28 5.88 -14.78
CA THR A 256 -21.07 6.60 -15.20
C THR A 256 -20.26 7.07 -13.98
N ALA A 257 -19.03 7.52 -14.20
CA ALA A 257 -18.19 8.14 -13.16
C ALA A 257 -18.89 9.38 -12.54
N LEU A 258 -19.60 10.17 -13.36
CA LEU A 258 -20.38 11.32 -12.91
C LEU A 258 -21.52 10.92 -11.95
N MET A 259 -22.25 9.84 -12.27
CA MET A 259 -23.32 9.32 -11.43
C MET A 259 -22.79 8.84 -10.07
N ILE A 260 -21.67 8.11 -10.07
CA ILE A 260 -21.03 7.63 -8.84
C ILE A 260 -20.56 8.81 -7.96
N ALA A 261 -19.92 9.82 -8.56
CA ALA A 261 -19.50 11.02 -7.84
C ALA A 261 -20.68 11.79 -7.25
N ALA A 262 -21.80 11.91 -8.00
CA ALA A 262 -23.01 12.57 -7.57
C ALA A 262 -23.69 11.86 -6.37
N GLU A 263 -23.84 10.55 -6.46
CA GLU A 263 -24.42 9.70 -5.40
C GLU A 263 -23.64 9.82 -4.09
N LEU A 264 -22.31 9.88 -4.16
CA LEU A 264 -21.43 10.00 -3.00
C LEU A 264 -21.24 11.44 -2.51
N GLY A 265 -21.70 12.43 -3.27
CA GLY A 265 -21.59 13.83 -2.92
C GLY A 265 -20.17 14.42 -3.12
N HIS A 266 -19.39 13.84 -4.03
CA HIS A 266 -18.02 14.26 -4.33
C HIS A 266 -18.01 15.46 -5.28
N THR A 267 -18.40 16.65 -4.78
CA THR A 267 -18.62 17.86 -5.58
C THR A 267 -17.45 18.24 -6.47
N ALA A 268 -16.22 18.16 -5.99
CA ALA A 268 -15.03 18.49 -6.77
C ALA A 268 -14.82 17.54 -7.97
N ALA A 269 -15.12 16.25 -7.79
CA ALA A 269 -15.09 15.27 -8.87
C ALA A 269 -16.20 15.53 -9.88
N VAL A 270 -17.42 15.86 -9.41
CA VAL A 270 -18.55 16.25 -10.26
C VAL A 270 -18.20 17.47 -11.10
N ASP A 271 -17.63 18.52 -10.47
CA ASP A 271 -17.24 19.74 -11.18
C ASP A 271 -16.22 19.47 -12.28
N LEU A 272 -15.19 18.68 -11.98
CA LEU A 272 -14.19 18.33 -12.96
C LEU A 272 -14.77 17.48 -14.10
N LEU A 273 -15.56 16.44 -13.79
CA LEU A 273 -16.17 15.57 -14.81
C LEU A 273 -17.06 16.36 -15.77
N ILE A 274 -17.87 17.29 -15.25
CA ILE A 274 -18.67 18.20 -16.09
C ILE A 274 -17.78 19.11 -16.94
N ALA A 275 -16.76 19.72 -16.36
CA ALA A 275 -15.81 20.58 -17.09
C ALA A 275 -15.07 19.83 -18.20
N ARG A 276 -14.86 18.51 -18.00
CA ARG A 276 -14.22 17.63 -18.99
C ARG A 276 -15.21 16.99 -19.98
N GLY A 277 -16.48 17.37 -19.93
CA GLY A 277 -17.50 17.00 -20.93
C GLY A 277 -18.31 15.75 -20.63
N ALA A 278 -18.41 15.32 -19.37
CA ALA A 278 -19.29 14.22 -18.99
C ALA A 278 -20.76 14.52 -19.33
N ASP A 279 -21.47 13.57 -19.95
CA ASP A 279 -22.85 13.70 -20.34
C ASP A 279 -23.77 13.54 -19.12
N ARG A 280 -24.39 14.64 -18.70
CA ARG A 280 -25.32 14.70 -17.56
C ARG A 280 -26.66 14.05 -17.84
N SER A 281 -27.02 13.82 -19.11
CA SER A 281 -28.32 13.29 -19.53
C SER A 281 -28.38 11.78 -19.53
N LEU A 282 -27.26 11.08 -19.40
CA LEU A 282 -27.21 9.63 -19.35
C LEU A 282 -28.00 9.11 -18.16
N GLN A 283 -28.60 7.94 -18.34
CA GLN A 283 -29.39 7.25 -17.33
C GLN A 283 -28.77 5.91 -17.01
N ASP A 284 -28.79 5.50 -15.76
CA ASP A 284 -28.44 4.16 -15.32
C ASP A 284 -29.50 3.12 -15.74
N ASN A 285 -29.34 1.87 -15.32
CA ASN A 285 -30.31 0.78 -15.66
C ASN A 285 -31.68 0.96 -14.98
N GLU A 286 -31.79 1.85 -13.97
CA GLU A 286 -33.05 2.22 -13.30
C GLU A 286 -33.70 3.47 -13.92
N GLY A 287 -33.08 4.05 -14.95
CA GLY A 287 -33.55 5.28 -15.61
C GLY A 287 -33.18 6.56 -14.85
N LYS A 288 -32.27 6.51 -13.88
CA LYS A 288 -31.84 7.65 -13.07
C LYS A 288 -30.66 8.35 -13.71
N THR A 289 -30.71 9.68 -13.77
CA THR A 289 -29.59 10.53 -14.16
C THR A 289 -28.66 10.82 -12.96
N ALA A 290 -27.49 11.45 -13.21
CA ALA A 290 -26.61 11.93 -12.14
C ALA A 290 -27.32 12.93 -11.19
N ALA A 291 -28.25 13.74 -11.71
CA ALA A 291 -29.05 14.66 -10.90
C ALA A 291 -30.02 13.92 -9.96
N ASP A 292 -30.63 12.83 -10.45
CA ASP A 292 -31.55 12.02 -9.64
C ASP A 292 -30.84 11.28 -8.51
N LEU A 293 -29.58 10.88 -8.73
CA LEU A 293 -28.73 10.21 -7.76
C LEU A 293 -28.03 11.17 -6.79
N ALA A 294 -28.05 12.49 -7.07
CA ALA A 294 -27.31 13.48 -6.29
C ALA A 294 -27.68 13.45 -4.80
N ARG A 295 -26.65 13.41 -3.95
CA ARG A 295 -26.76 13.28 -2.50
C ARG A 295 -27.49 14.45 -1.81
N ASP A 296 -27.36 15.66 -2.37
CA ASP A 296 -27.98 16.87 -1.82
C ASP A 296 -28.60 17.76 -2.91
N ASP A 297 -29.46 18.69 -2.50
CA ASP A 297 -30.20 19.55 -3.42
C ASP A 297 -29.31 20.55 -4.18
N ALA A 298 -28.19 20.99 -3.59
CA ALA A 298 -27.27 21.91 -4.25
C ALA A 298 -26.58 21.22 -5.43
N LEU A 299 -26.13 19.98 -5.21
CA LEU A 299 -25.53 19.16 -6.25
C LEU A 299 -26.54 18.76 -7.33
N ARG A 300 -27.77 18.43 -6.91
CA ARG A 300 -28.89 18.15 -7.85
C ARG A 300 -29.16 19.34 -8.73
N ALA A 301 -29.29 20.55 -8.17
CA ALA A 301 -29.54 21.79 -8.93
C ALA A 301 -28.39 22.06 -9.93
N LYS A 302 -27.13 21.86 -9.52
CA LYS A 302 -25.94 21.99 -10.38
C LYS A 302 -25.97 21.02 -11.56
N LEU A 303 -26.35 19.78 -11.35
CA LEU A 303 -26.41 18.74 -12.37
C LEU A 303 -27.60 18.94 -13.33
N ALA A 304 -28.69 19.51 -12.86
CA ALA A 304 -29.89 19.81 -13.66
C ALA A 304 -29.73 21.09 -14.50
N ALA A 305 -28.79 22.00 -14.16
CA ALA A 305 -28.55 23.20 -14.93
C ALA A 305 -27.98 22.84 -16.33
N LYS A 306 -28.55 23.50 -17.39
CA LYS A 306 -28.14 23.28 -18.79
C LYS A 306 -26.79 23.88 -19.10
#